data_78be76a2bbbb61a7dbe3ace940cc109a
#
_entry.id   78be76a2bbbb61a7dbe3ace940cc109a
#
_cell.length_a   1.000
_cell.length_b   1.000
_cell.length_c   1.000
_cell.angle_alpha   90.00
_cell.angle_beta   90.00
_cell.angle_gamma   90.00
#
_symmetry.space_group_name_H-M   'P 1'
#
loop_
_entity.id
_entity.type
_entity.pdbx_description
1 polymer ?
#
loop_
_entity_poly.entity_id
_entity_poly.type
_entity_poly.pdbx_seq_one_letter_code
_entity_poly.pdbx_strand_id
1 'polypeptide(L)'
;MGMMNMNQLFPDLLSIGELFADPDVAYIVPIYQRNYAWRSEQIEQLLGDIRDAIRDDKASYFLGNLMVTQKPSAYFEVIDGQQRLTTLYLLLTFLAERGVVNNSHQNRLRYESRPRATEALRRVSLELSS
;
A
#
# COMPACT_ATOMS: atom_id res chain seq x y z
N MET A 1 -3.17 3.30 -9.28
CA MET A 1 -1.88 3.83 -8.86
C MET A 1 -0.81 3.49 -9.88
N GLY A 2 -0.02 4.47 -10.30
CA GLY A 2 1.11 4.22 -11.17
C GLY A 2 2.25 3.57 -10.39
N MET A 3 2.86 2.53 -10.95
CA MET A 3 4.02 1.89 -10.34
C MET A 3 5.20 1.92 -11.31
N MET A 4 6.32 2.49 -10.84
CA MET A 4 7.58 2.51 -11.58
C MET A 4 8.53 1.52 -10.95
N ASN A 5 8.86 0.46 -11.69
CA ASN A 5 9.94 -0.44 -11.31
C ASN A 5 11.22 0.09 -11.93
N MET A 6 12.24 0.36 -11.08
CA MET A 6 13.52 0.91 -11.54
C MET A 6 14.23 -0.01 -12.53
N ASN A 7 13.82 -1.26 -12.62
CA ASN A 7 14.38 -2.24 -13.55
C ASN A 7 13.63 -2.26 -14.90
N GLN A 8 12.63 -1.40 -15.08
CA GLN A 8 11.83 -1.29 -16.29
C GLN A 8 11.89 0.12 -16.87
N LEU A 9 11.72 0.22 -18.19
CA LEU A 9 11.75 1.50 -18.89
C LEU A 9 10.42 2.28 -18.76
N PHE A 10 9.31 1.56 -18.58
CA PHE A 10 7.97 2.17 -18.56
C PHE A 10 7.22 1.79 -17.28
N PRO A 11 6.45 2.73 -16.70
CA PRO A 11 5.64 2.43 -15.53
C PRO A 11 4.43 1.57 -15.89
N ASP A 12 4.00 0.76 -14.93
CA ASP A 12 2.73 0.06 -15.00
C ASP A 12 1.66 0.85 -14.26
N LEU A 13 0.42 0.75 -14.73
CA LEU A 13 -0.73 1.31 -14.05
C LEU A 13 -1.50 0.18 -13.39
N LEU A 14 -1.57 0.21 -12.06
CA LEU A 14 -2.21 -0.83 -11.27
C LEU A 14 -3.34 -0.27 -10.43
N SER A 15 -4.42 -1.04 -10.28
CA SER A 15 -5.45 -0.73 -9.30
C SER A 15 -4.93 -1.05 -7.88
N ILE A 16 -5.64 -0.55 -6.86
CA ILE A 16 -5.29 -0.86 -5.46
C ILE A 16 -5.32 -2.38 -5.24
N GLY A 17 -6.32 -3.06 -5.79
CA GLY A 17 -6.41 -4.52 -5.68
C GLY A 17 -5.25 -5.24 -6.33
N GLU A 18 -4.80 -4.77 -7.49
CA GLU A 18 -3.69 -5.37 -8.21
C GLU A 18 -2.34 -5.20 -7.51
N LEU A 19 -2.17 -4.14 -6.72
CA LEU A 19 -0.92 -3.91 -5.97
C LEU A 19 -0.58 -5.08 -5.06
N PHE A 20 -1.57 -5.71 -4.45
CA PHE A 20 -1.38 -6.77 -3.46
C PHE A 20 -1.96 -8.11 -3.91
N ALA A 21 -2.29 -8.26 -5.19
CA ALA A 21 -2.96 -9.46 -5.69
C ALA A 21 -2.04 -10.67 -5.83
N ASP A 22 -0.77 -10.46 -6.16
CA ASP A 22 0.18 -11.55 -6.36
C ASP A 22 0.66 -12.08 -5.01
N PRO A 23 0.34 -13.34 -4.66
CA PRO A 23 0.74 -13.91 -3.36
C PRO A 23 2.25 -14.06 -3.19
N ASP A 24 3.00 -14.04 -4.29
CA ASP A 24 4.45 -14.20 -4.26
C ASP A 24 5.19 -12.87 -4.17
N VAL A 25 4.48 -11.74 -4.18
CA VAL A 25 5.09 -10.41 -4.16
C VAL A 25 4.83 -9.73 -2.83
N ALA A 26 5.88 -9.16 -2.24
CA ALA A 26 5.78 -8.33 -1.05
C ALA A 26 6.50 -7.00 -1.29
N TYR A 27 6.05 -5.96 -0.59
CA TYR A 27 6.68 -4.64 -0.62
C TYR A 27 7.43 -4.44 0.69
N ILE A 28 8.68 -3.97 0.59
CA ILE A 28 9.54 -3.74 1.75
C ILE A 28 10.00 -2.28 1.72
N VAL A 29 9.75 -1.56 2.82
CA VAL A 29 10.26 -0.21 3.02
C VAL A 29 11.63 -0.33 3.66
N PRO A 30 12.70 0.09 2.96
CA PRO A 30 14.07 -0.10 3.48
C PRO A 30 14.36 0.79 4.69
N ILE A 31 15.40 0.42 5.43
CA ILE A 31 15.76 1.09 6.68
C ILE A 31 16.07 2.58 6.52
N TYR A 32 16.61 2.97 5.37
CA TYR A 32 16.98 4.37 5.11
C TYR A 32 15.79 5.25 4.73
N GLN A 33 14.61 4.68 4.51
CA GLN A 33 13.40 5.45 4.22
C GLN A 33 12.75 5.91 5.53
N ARG A 34 11.91 6.95 5.42
CA ARG A 34 11.20 7.50 6.58
C ARG A 34 10.20 6.52 7.14
N ASN A 35 9.97 6.58 8.45
CA ASN A 35 8.86 5.90 9.08
C ASN A 35 7.53 6.48 8.59
N TYR A 36 6.45 5.73 8.78
CA TYR A 36 5.12 6.23 8.47
C TYR A 36 4.84 7.50 9.27
N ALA A 37 4.58 8.59 8.56
CA ALA A 37 4.46 9.91 9.18
C ALA A 37 3.21 10.66 8.73
N TRP A 38 2.34 10.06 7.93
CA TRP A 38 1.09 10.70 7.54
C TRP A 38 0.21 10.94 8.76
N ARG A 39 -0.39 12.12 8.80
CA ARG A 39 -1.30 12.54 9.86
C ARG A 39 -2.72 12.58 9.31
N SER A 40 -3.67 12.97 10.17
CA SER A 40 -5.09 13.00 9.83
C SER A 40 -5.38 13.74 8.53
N GLU A 41 -4.68 14.86 8.29
CA GLU A 41 -4.94 15.70 7.11
C GLU A 41 -4.64 14.95 5.81
N GLN A 42 -3.51 14.25 5.74
CA GLN A 42 -3.14 13.51 4.54
C GLN A 42 -4.07 12.30 4.33
N ILE A 43 -4.41 11.61 5.41
CA ILE A 43 -5.31 10.46 5.36
C ILE A 43 -6.71 10.91 4.91
N GLU A 44 -7.23 11.98 5.50
CA GLU A 44 -8.53 12.53 5.13
C GLU A 44 -8.57 13.00 3.67
N GLN A 45 -7.47 13.59 3.21
CA GLN A 45 -7.37 14.02 1.81
C GLN A 45 -7.45 12.82 0.86
N LEU A 46 -6.70 11.76 1.15
CA LEU A 46 -6.71 10.56 0.31
C LEU A 46 -8.10 9.90 0.30
N LEU A 47 -8.70 9.71 1.48
CA LEU A 47 -10.03 9.09 1.58
C LEU A 47 -11.09 9.96 0.93
N GLY A 48 -10.99 11.28 1.07
CA GLY A 48 -11.90 12.23 0.43
C GLY A 48 -11.81 12.17 -1.09
N ASP A 49 -10.61 12.08 -1.62
CA ASP A 49 -10.40 11.97 -3.07
C ASP A 49 -11.00 10.68 -3.62
N ILE A 50 -10.82 9.57 -2.92
CA ILE A 50 -11.42 8.28 -3.30
C ILE A 50 -12.95 8.36 -3.25
N ARG A 51 -13.50 8.91 -2.16
CA ARG A 51 -14.95 9.08 -2.02
C ARG A 51 -15.53 9.93 -3.13
N ASP A 52 -14.87 11.05 -3.46
CA ASP A 52 -15.35 11.96 -4.50
C ASP A 52 -15.31 11.31 -5.88
N ALA A 53 -14.27 10.52 -6.15
CA ALA A 53 -14.16 9.79 -7.41
C ALA A 53 -15.29 8.74 -7.55
N ILE A 54 -15.64 8.06 -6.46
CA ILE A 54 -16.76 7.10 -6.46
C ILE A 54 -18.09 7.83 -6.64
N ARG A 55 -18.31 8.90 -5.88
CA ARG A 55 -19.54 9.68 -5.94
C ARG A 55 -19.77 10.28 -7.33
N ASP A 56 -18.70 10.75 -7.99
CA ASP A 56 -18.76 11.35 -9.31
C ASP A 56 -18.76 10.30 -10.42
N ASP A 57 -18.86 9.02 -10.06
CA ASP A 57 -18.94 7.88 -10.98
C ASP A 57 -17.80 7.84 -11.99
N LYS A 58 -16.59 8.14 -11.52
CA LYS A 58 -15.41 8.07 -12.38
C LYS A 58 -15.01 6.61 -12.57
N ALA A 59 -14.74 6.23 -13.82
CA ALA A 59 -14.29 4.87 -14.14
C ALA A 59 -12.93 4.56 -13.48
N SER A 60 -12.08 5.58 -13.36
CA SER A 60 -10.78 5.43 -12.69
C SER A 60 -10.35 6.78 -12.10
N TYR A 61 -9.50 6.72 -11.11
CA TYR A 61 -8.91 7.89 -10.48
C TYR A 61 -7.45 7.60 -10.13
N PHE A 62 -6.55 8.48 -10.58
CA PHE A 62 -5.12 8.29 -10.35
C PHE A 62 -4.74 8.74 -8.94
N LEU A 63 -4.26 7.81 -8.12
CA LEU A 63 -3.92 8.06 -6.72
C LEU A 63 -2.48 8.50 -6.48
N GLY A 64 -1.63 8.42 -7.49
CA GLY A 64 -0.23 8.81 -7.38
C GLY A 64 0.72 7.74 -7.88
N ASN A 65 2.01 7.93 -7.63
CA ASN A 65 3.06 7.04 -8.11
C ASN A 65 3.70 6.28 -6.96
N LEU A 66 4.10 5.06 -7.28
CA LEU A 66 4.92 4.21 -6.42
C LEU A 66 6.19 3.84 -7.20
N MET A 67 7.35 4.12 -6.61
CA MET A 67 8.63 3.73 -7.21
C MET A 67 9.23 2.57 -6.43
N VAL A 68 9.58 1.52 -7.13
CA VAL A 68 10.12 0.30 -6.53
C VAL A 68 11.33 -0.20 -7.30
N THR A 69 12.15 -1.01 -6.63
CA THR A 69 13.23 -1.79 -7.25
C THR A 69 12.94 -3.26 -6.98
N GLN A 70 12.89 -4.06 -8.02
CA GLN A 70 12.66 -5.50 -7.88
C GLN A 70 13.94 -6.18 -7.37
N LYS A 71 13.78 -7.01 -6.34
CA LYS A 71 14.86 -7.76 -5.72
C LYS A 71 14.71 -9.26 -6.01
N PRO A 72 15.81 -10.06 -5.90
CA PRO A 72 15.80 -11.48 -6.31
C PRO A 72 14.80 -12.37 -5.60
N SER A 73 14.41 -12.06 -4.37
CA SER A 73 13.51 -12.91 -3.58
C SER A 73 12.03 -12.62 -3.82
N ALA A 74 11.67 -12.16 -5.01
CA ALA A 74 10.28 -11.83 -5.39
C ALA A 74 9.65 -10.75 -4.48
N TYR A 75 10.43 -9.75 -4.10
CA TYR A 75 9.90 -8.60 -3.40
C TYR A 75 10.32 -7.29 -4.07
N PHE A 76 9.56 -6.24 -3.80
CA PHE A 76 9.84 -4.90 -4.27
C PHE A 76 10.30 -4.02 -3.11
N GLU A 77 11.49 -3.44 -3.24
CA GLU A 77 11.98 -2.43 -2.31
C GLU A 77 11.35 -1.09 -2.69
N VAL A 78 10.63 -0.48 -1.76
CA VAL A 78 9.91 0.78 -2.01
C VAL A 78 10.88 1.95 -1.92
N ILE A 79 11.04 2.66 -3.02
CA ILE A 79 11.93 3.82 -3.12
C ILE A 79 11.16 5.11 -2.82
N ASP A 80 9.93 5.22 -3.32
CA ASP A 80 9.08 6.39 -3.11
C ASP A 80 7.62 5.96 -3.09
N GLY A 81 6.79 6.71 -2.35
CA GLY A 81 5.36 6.43 -2.22
C GLY A 81 5.02 5.58 -1.00
N GLN A 82 5.95 5.38 -0.07
CA GLN A 82 5.77 4.50 1.08
C GLN A 82 4.64 4.95 1.99
N GLN A 83 4.43 6.27 2.15
CA GLN A 83 3.34 6.79 3.00
C GLN A 83 1.98 6.42 2.43
N ARG A 84 1.78 6.66 1.14
CA ARG A 84 0.52 6.34 0.47
C ARG A 84 0.28 4.84 0.42
N LEU A 85 1.31 4.06 0.10
CA LEU A 85 1.19 2.60 0.06
C LEU A 85 0.77 2.04 1.43
N THR A 86 1.39 2.53 2.50
CA THR A 86 1.03 2.12 3.86
C THR A 86 -0.41 2.49 4.20
N THR A 87 -0.84 3.69 3.81
CA THR A 87 -2.23 4.14 4.05
C THR A 87 -3.22 3.26 3.28
N LEU A 88 -2.92 2.92 2.03
CA LEU A 88 -3.77 2.02 1.24
C LEU A 88 -3.81 0.61 1.84
N TYR A 89 -2.68 0.12 2.35
CA TYR A 89 -2.63 -1.16 3.05
C TYR A 89 -3.56 -1.16 4.27
N LEU A 90 -3.48 -0.11 5.09
CA LEU A 90 -4.33 0.02 6.28
C LEU A 90 -5.81 0.15 5.90
N LEU A 91 -6.11 0.86 4.82
CA LEU A 91 -7.48 0.98 4.32
C LEU A 91 -8.03 -0.40 3.90
N LEU A 92 -7.24 -1.19 3.18
CA LEU A 92 -7.64 -2.53 2.77
C LEU A 92 -7.86 -3.44 3.99
N THR A 93 -7.02 -3.30 5.02
CA THR A 93 -7.19 -4.05 6.27
C THR A 93 -8.53 -3.70 6.93
N PHE A 94 -8.85 -2.42 6.99
CA PHE A 94 -10.12 -1.95 7.55
C PHE A 94 -11.32 -2.49 6.75
N LEU A 95 -11.26 -2.44 5.43
CA LEU A 95 -12.34 -2.92 4.57
C LEU A 95 -12.47 -4.45 4.61
N ALA A 96 -11.36 -5.16 4.71
CA ALA A 96 -11.36 -6.62 4.81
C ALA A 96 -12.03 -7.09 6.11
N GLU A 97 -11.79 -6.38 7.21
CA GLU A 97 -12.42 -6.67 8.49
C GLU A 97 -13.94 -6.55 8.40
N ARG A 98 -14.43 -5.62 7.59
CA ARG A 98 -15.86 -5.42 7.38
C ARG A 98 -16.45 -6.29 6.27
N GLY A 99 -15.67 -7.19 5.69
CA GLY A 99 -16.13 -8.10 4.65
C GLY A 99 -16.33 -7.46 3.28
N VAL A 100 -15.85 -6.23 3.07
CA VAL A 100 -15.99 -5.52 1.78
C VAL A 100 -15.01 -6.05 0.75
N VAL A 101 -13.80 -6.40 1.17
CA VAL A 101 -12.75 -6.95 0.32
C VAL A 101 -12.14 -8.19 0.99
N ASN A 102 -11.35 -8.96 0.22
CA ASN A 102 -10.66 -10.13 0.79
C ASN A 102 -9.36 -9.72 1.51
N ASN A 103 -8.66 -10.69 2.08
CA ASN A 103 -7.43 -10.48 2.85
C ASN A 103 -6.14 -10.71 2.04
N SER A 104 -6.19 -10.63 0.71
CA SER A 104 -5.04 -10.95 -0.13
C SER A 104 -3.83 -10.05 0.11
N HIS A 105 -4.03 -8.83 0.65
CA HIS A 105 -2.96 -7.88 0.95
C HIS A 105 -2.18 -8.21 2.22
N GLN A 106 -2.70 -9.09 3.06
CA GLN A 106 -2.14 -9.36 4.38
C GLN A 106 -0.70 -9.86 4.27
N ASN A 107 0.21 -9.30 5.09
CA ASN A 107 1.64 -9.61 5.11
C ASN A 107 2.39 -9.23 3.82
N ARG A 108 1.80 -8.40 2.95
CA ARG A 108 2.45 -7.96 1.70
C ARG A 108 3.21 -6.65 1.84
N LEU A 109 3.22 -6.04 3.03
CA LEU A 109 3.96 -4.82 3.32
C LEU A 109 4.76 -5.01 4.60
N ARG A 110 6.07 -4.71 4.54
CA ARG A 110 6.97 -4.80 5.69
C ARG A 110 7.92 -3.62 5.72
N TYR A 111 8.38 -3.24 6.90
CA TYR A 111 9.42 -2.25 7.10
C TYR A 111 10.69 -2.96 7.49
N GLU A 112 11.69 -2.91 6.60
CA GLU A 112 12.98 -3.57 6.81
C GLU A 112 13.69 -2.97 8.01
N SER A 113 14.25 -3.84 8.88
CA SER A 113 15.02 -3.45 10.06
C SER A 113 14.29 -2.49 11.00
N ARG A 114 12.95 -2.49 10.94
CA ARG A 114 12.09 -1.70 11.84
C ARG A 114 11.05 -2.64 12.46
N PRO A 115 11.49 -3.54 13.37
CA PRO A 115 10.59 -4.57 13.89
C PRO A 115 9.35 -4.01 14.59
N ARG A 116 9.47 -2.83 15.24
CA ARG A 116 8.32 -2.21 15.91
C ARG A 116 7.25 -1.77 14.93
N ALA A 117 7.65 -1.19 13.79
CA ALA A 117 6.70 -0.76 12.76
C ALA A 117 6.01 -1.95 12.11
N THR A 118 6.77 -3.00 11.78
CA THR A 118 6.22 -4.23 11.21
C THR A 118 5.26 -4.91 12.18
N GLU A 119 5.62 -4.98 13.47
CA GLU A 119 4.76 -5.55 14.49
C GLU A 119 3.48 -4.74 14.68
N ALA A 120 3.57 -3.41 14.62
CA ALA A 120 2.41 -2.54 14.71
C ALA A 120 1.43 -2.79 13.57
N LEU A 121 1.92 -2.92 12.33
CA LEU A 121 1.08 -3.24 11.17
C LEU A 121 0.39 -4.59 11.35
N ARG A 122 1.11 -5.59 11.85
CA ARG A 122 0.57 -6.91 12.09
C ARG A 122 -0.50 -6.90 13.17
N ARG A 123 -0.28 -6.16 14.25
CA ARG A 123 -1.26 -6.01 15.34
C ARG A 123 -2.55 -5.37 14.86
N VAL A 124 -2.44 -4.30 14.06
CA VAL A 124 -3.63 -3.66 13.48
C VAL A 124 -4.41 -4.65 12.64
N SER A 125 -3.74 -5.44 11.81
CA SER A 125 -4.39 -6.48 11.01
C SER A 125 -5.12 -7.49 11.88
N LEU A 126 -4.49 -7.97 12.96
CA LEU A 126 -5.09 -8.95 13.87
C LEU A 126 -6.27 -8.37 14.65
N GLU A 127 -6.14 -7.14 15.15
CA GLU A 127 -7.21 -6.48 15.90
C GLU A 127 -8.43 -6.22 15.03
N LEU A 128 -8.22 -5.79 13.79
CA LEU A 128 -9.32 -5.53 12.86
C LEU A 128 -9.96 -6.82 12.35
N SER A 129 -9.23 -7.94 12.37
CA SER A 129 -9.73 -9.24 11.92
C SER A 129 -10.45 -10.05 12.99
N SER A 130 -10.28 -9.66 14.25
CA SER A 130 -10.90 -10.39 15.39
C SER A 130 -12.32 -9.88 15.77
#